data_3de652f367bd22b3b0841859e9e8eea8
#
_entry.id   3de652f367bd22b3b0841859e9e8eea8
#
_cell.length_a   1.000
_cell.length_b   1.000
_cell.length_c   1.000
_cell.angle_alpha   90.00
_cell.angle_beta   90.00
_cell.angle_gamma   90.00
#
_symmetry.space_group_name_H-M   'P 1'
#
loop_
_entity.id
_entity.type
_entity.pdbx_description
1 polymer ?
#
loop_
_entity_poly.entity_id
_entity_poly.type
_entity_poly.pdbx_seq_one_letter_code
_entity_poly.pdbx_strand_id
1 'polypeptide(L)'
;MALAINIDDLLNKQKIESNRIEFKKGWNPASIYHSVCAFANDFDDLGGGYIVVGVDTDEATGVAIRPVNGIPTEMIDGILQDMVGYNNKISPYYMPRTSVEEVDGKSVLIIWCPAGINRPYSVPENVTAKSITKEYFYIRSGTSSIIAKGEVLDELRELASRIPFDERGNPDIKVEDISTLLLREYLVKVGSKLVNELYTKPLESILEQMDLYVGPKENRMLRNVAAMMFCENPSKFFKRTQVEIVYFPEGRLNNPNNLYEGPVIKGSITQIIDRTLEYLNRMLVMQTIIKPKDSSRSQKFFSYPYQALEESVTNSLYHRDYREWEPVVITIEPQGITIQNVGGPDRSISAADISRCEVLVLSLIHI
;
A
#
# COMPACT_ATOMS: atom_id res chain seq x y z
N MET A 1 9.11 -3.89 30.40
CA MET A 1 8.16 -3.03 29.67
C MET A 1 7.00 -3.92 29.27
N ALA A 2 5.76 -3.59 29.59
CA ALA A 2 4.62 -4.44 29.24
C ALA A 2 4.49 -4.52 27.70
N LEU A 3 4.22 -5.72 27.19
CA LEU A 3 3.90 -5.91 25.77
C LEU A 3 2.55 -5.27 25.44
N ALA A 4 2.36 -4.92 24.18
CA ALA A 4 1.12 -4.32 23.70
C ALA A 4 -0.08 -5.30 23.69
N ILE A 5 0.17 -6.60 23.89
CA ILE A 5 -0.85 -7.65 23.86
C ILE A 5 -0.69 -8.59 25.06
N ASN A 6 -1.82 -9.10 25.57
CA ASN A 6 -1.80 -10.10 26.64
C ASN A 6 -1.47 -11.47 26.05
N ILE A 7 -0.60 -12.24 26.77
CA ILE A 7 -0.23 -13.61 26.37
C ILE A 7 -1.46 -14.53 26.26
N ASP A 8 -2.45 -14.36 27.13
CA ASP A 8 -3.69 -15.14 27.06
C ASP A 8 -4.47 -14.89 25.75
N ASP A 9 -4.42 -13.68 25.23
CA ASP A 9 -5.02 -13.35 23.93
C ASP A 9 -4.25 -14.02 22.78
N LEU A 10 -2.93 -14.06 22.85
CA LEU A 10 -2.11 -14.78 21.85
C LEU A 10 -2.37 -16.29 21.85
N LEU A 11 -2.48 -16.89 23.03
CA LEU A 11 -2.62 -18.35 23.15
C LEU A 11 -4.07 -18.85 23.07
N ASN A 12 -5.05 -18.03 23.47
CA ASN A 12 -6.45 -18.47 23.58
C ASN A 12 -7.34 -17.93 22.45
N LYS A 13 -7.11 -16.68 21.98
CA LYS A 13 -7.90 -16.07 20.91
C LYS A 13 -7.28 -16.29 19.53
N GLN A 14 -5.96 -16.30 19.45
CA GLN A 14 -5.21 -16.51 18.21
C GLN A 14 -4.42 -17.82 18.28
N LYS A 15 -5.13 -18.91 18.46
CA LYS A 15 -4.57 -20.25 18.73
C LYS A 15 -3.72 -20.83 17.61
N ILE A 16 -3.77 -20.25 16.41
CA ILE A 16 -3.17 -20.79 15.19
C ILE A 16 -2.03 -19.88 14.76
N GLU A 17 -0.92 -20.47 14.33
CA GLU A 17 0.12 -19.72 13.63
C GLU A 17 -0.46 -18.92 12.48
N SER A 18 0.02 -17.71 12.30
CA SER A 18 -0.50 -16.77 11.31
C SER A 18 0.63 -15.91 10.73
N ASN A 19 0.29 -15.03 9.79
CA ASN A 19 1.24 -14.03 9.28
C ASN A 19 1.84 -13.15 10.38
N ARG A 20 1.23 -13.09 11.57
CA ARG A 20 1.68 -12.25 12.70
C ARG A 20 2.14 -13.00 13.93
N ILE A 21 1.96 -14.32 13.99
CA ILE A 21 2.31 -15.11 15.18
C ILE A 21 3.06 -16.35 14.74
N GLU A 22 4.15 -16.62 15.43
CA GLU A 22 4.95 -17.82 15.25
C GLU A 22 5.23 -18.48 16.61
N PHE A 23 4.94 -19.77 16.73
CA PHE A 23 5.26 -20.56 17.90
C PHE A 23 6.56 -21.33 17.69
N LYS A 24 7.37 -21.41 18.72
CA LYS A 24 8.62 -22.17 18.74
C LYS A 24 8.70 -23.03 20.01
N LYS A 25 8.83 -24.32 19.82
CA LYS A 25 8.96 -25.29 20.92
C LYS A 25 10.11 -24.97 21.88
N GLY A 26 11.22 -24.43 21.36
CA GLY A 26 12.41 -24.11 22.16
C GLY A 26 13.29 -23.07 21.48
N TRP A 27 14.40 -22.74 22.09
CA TRP A 27 15.33 -21.74 21.59
C TRP A 27 16.15 -22.28 20.40
N ASN A 28 15.87 -21.80 19.24
CA ASN A 28 16.65 -22.01 18.01
C ASN A 28 16.97 -20.66 17.38
N PRO A 29 18.14 -20.06 17.70
CA PRO A 29 18.46 -18.70 17.28
C PRO A 29 18.46 -18.52 15.76
N ALA A 30 18.94 -19.48 14.96
CA ALA A 30 18.97 -19.34 13.52
C ALA A 30 17.53 -19.16 12.95
N SER A 31 16.63 -20.09 13.27
CA SER A 31 15.24 -20.04 12.81
C SER A 31 14.49 -18.83 13.40
N ILE A 32 14.71 -18.51 14.66
CA ILE A 32 14.04 -17.38 15.33
C ILE A 32 14.45 -16.06 14.67
N TYR A 33 15.73 -15.87 14.32
CA TYR A 33 16.19 -14.63 13.70
C TYR A 33 15.78 -14.49 12.24
N HIS A 34 15.50 -15.59 11.53
CA HIS A 34 14.80 -15.51 10.24
C HIS A 34 13.40 -14.90 10.41
N SER A 35 12.67 -15.34 11.45
CA SER A 35 11.34 -14.80 11.74
C SER A 35 11.39 -13.37 12.29
N VAL A 36 12.38 -13.02 13.12
CA VAL A 36 12.62 -11.63 13.56
C VAL A 36 12.84 -10.72 12.35
N CYS A 37 13.68 -11.14 11.42
CA CYS A 37 13.94 -10.40 10.18
C CYS A 37 12.68 -10.26 9.32
N ALA A 38 11.91 -11.34 9.17
CA ALA A 38 10.70 -11.35 8.37
C ALA A 38 9.61 -10.44 8.96
N PHE A 39 9.42 -10.45 10.27
CA PHE A 39 8.49 -9.54 10.94
C PHE A 39 8.97 -8.08 10.92
N ALA A 40 10.29 -7.84 11.04
CA ALA A 40 10.86 -6.51 10.93
C ALA A 40 10.66 -5.93 9.52
N ASN A 41 10.75 -6.77 8.50
CA ASN A 41 10.49 -6.40 7.10
C ASN A 41 9.02 -6.12 6.82
N ASP A 42 8.11 -6.76 7.55
CA ASP A 42 6.67 -6.49 7.53
C ASP A 42 6.14 -6.29 6.09
N PHE A 43 6.35 -7.29 5.25
CA PHE A 43 6.08 -7.23 3.83
C PHE A 43 4.60 -6.97 3.49
N ASP A 44 3.69 -7.48 4.33
CA ASP A 44 2.24 -7.33 4.18
C ASP A 44 1.68 -6.09 4.92
N ASP A 45 2.57 -5.25 5.50
CA ASP A 45 2.23 -4.03 6.27
C ASP A 45 1.21 -4.29 7.42
N LEU A 46 1.42 -5.40 8.15
CA LEU A 46 0.56 -5.81 9.27
C LEU A 46 0.99 -5.26 10.64
N GLY A 47 2.05 -4.46 10.68
CA GLY A 47 2.64 -3.89 11.90
C GLY A 47 3.62 -4.82 12.62
N GLY A 48 4.17 -5.82 11.91
CA GLY A 48 5.10 -6.82 12.45
C GLY A 48 4.40 -8.00 13.12
N GLY A 49 5.08 -8.69 14.06
CA GLY A 49 4.53 -9.90 14.65
C GLY A 49 5.16 -10.33 15.96
N TYR A 50 4.74 -11.49 16.45
CA TYR A 50 5.14 -12.08 17.71
C TYR A 50 5.75 -13.47 17.48
N ILE A 51 6.87 -13.76 18.18
CA ILE A 51 7.44 -15.09 18.28
C ILE A 51 7.29 -15.53 19.73
N VAL A 52 6.64 -16.66 19.93
CA VAL A 52 6.39 -17.23 21.27
C VAL A 52 7.23 -18.47 21.42
N VAL A 53 8.27 -18.41 22.25
CA VAL A 53 9.23 -19.48 22.46
C VAL A 53 8.90 -20.25 23.75
N GLY A 54 8.86 -21.56 23.66
CA GLY A 54 8.42 -22.47 24.71
C GLY A 54 7.02 -23.06 24.45
N VAL A 55 6.46 -22.83 23.27
CA VAL A 55 5.15 -23.35 22.85
C VAL A 55 5.32 -24.21 21.63
N ASP A 56 4.79 -25.43 21.65
CA ASP A 56 4.73 -26.35 20.52
C ASP A 56 3.38 -26.21 19.81
N THR A 57 3.33 -26.61 18.55
CA THR A 57 2.12 -26.59 17.74
C THR A 57 1.78 -27.97 17.21
N ASP A 58 0.51 -28.24 17.05
CA ASP A 58 0.02 -29.40 16.35
C ASP A 58 0.35 -29.26 14.85
N GLU A 59 1.05 -30.24 14.29
CA GLU A 59 1.55 -30.18 12.91
C GLU A 59 0.43 -30.10 11.85
N ALA A 60 -0.75 -30.63 12.15
CA ALA A 60 -1.86 -30.68 11.20
C ALA A 60 -2.70 -29.39 11.23
N THR A 61 -2.82 -28.75 12.38
CA THR A 61 -3.74 -27.62 12.60
C THR A 61 -3.02 -26.30 12.86
N GLY A 62 -1.72 -26.32 13.20
CA GLY A 62 -0.97 -25.14 13.64
C GLY A 62 -1.43 -24.55 14.97
N VAL A 63 -2.25 -25.30 15.73
CA VAL A 63 -2.78 -24.86 17.03
C VAL A 63 -1.74 -25.07 18.13
N ALA A 64 -1.57 -24.09 19.02
CA ALA A 64 -0.71 -24.19 20.18
C ALA A 64 -1.12 -25.34 21.09
N ILE A 65 -0.17 -26.22 21.42
CA ILE A 65 -0.38 -27.37 22.31
C ILE A 65 -0.27 -26.91 23.76
N ARG A 66 -1.24 -27.32 24.60
CA ARG A 66 -1.23 -27.08 26.05
C ARG A 66 -1.30 -28.41 26.84
N PRO A 67 -0.67 -28.51 28.01
CA PRO A 67 0.17 -27.46 28.62
C PRO A 67 1.43 -27.17 27.82
N VAL A 68 1.89 -25.90 27.84
CA VAL A 68 3.08 -25.47 27.09
C VAL A 68 4.35 -26.19 27.55
N ASN A 69 5.33 -26.28 26.66
CA ASN A 69 6.63 -26.90 27.01
C ASN A 69 7.43 -26.01 27.97
N GLY A 70 7.36 -24.69 27.78
CA GLY A 70 8.15 -23.72 28.52
C GLY A 70 9.64 -23.71 28.15
N ILE A 71 10.35 -22.75 28.70
CA ILE A 71 11.82 -22.64 28.68
C ILE A 71 12.31 -22.78 30.15
N PRO A 72 13.37 -23.54 30.41
CA PRO A 72 13.98 -23.55 31.75
C PRO A 72 14.38 -22.14 32.18
N THR A 73 13.96 -21.73 33.37
CA THR A 73 14.14 -20.34 33.85
C THR A 73 15.61 -19.93 33.89
N GLU A 74 16.50 -20.89 34.23
CA GLU A 74 17.95 -20.70 34.26
C GLU A 74 18.58 -20.40 32.88
N MET A 75 17.89 -20.73 31.78
CA MET A 75 18.39 -20.47 30.45
C MET A 75 17.99 -19.07 29.93
N ILE A 76 16.98 -18.43 30.51
CA ILE A 76 16.38 -17.20 29.96
C ILE A 76 17.40 -16.07 29.96
N ASP A 77 18.14 -15.85 31.03
CA ASP A 77 19.14 -14.78 31.08
C ASP A 77 20.25 -14.98 30.06
N GLY A 78 20.69 -16.21 29.83
CA GLY A 78 21.65 -16.53 28.77
C GLY A 78 21.08 -16.25 27.37
N ILE A 79 19.82 -16.62 27.12
CA ILE A 79 19.14 -16.33 25.87
C ILE A 79 19.07 -14.82 25.62
N LEU A 80 18.66 -14.04 26.62
CA LEU A 80 18.56 -12.58 26.47
C LEU A 80 19.93 -11.92 26.23
N GLN A 81 21.02 -12.43 26.86
CA GLN A 81 22.38 -11.97 26.60
C GLN A 81 22.81 -12.29 25.15
N ASP A 82 22.57 -13.52 24.70
CA ASP A 82 22.87 -13.94 23.34
C ASP A 82 22.13 -13.10 22.30
N MET A 83 20.87 -12.75 22.57
CA MET A 83 20.06 -11.89 21.67
C MET A 83 20.71 -10.54 21.44
N VAL A 84 21.40 -9.94 22.41
CA VAL A 84 22.12 -8.68 22.22
C VAL A 84 23.17 -8.84 21.10
N GLY A 85 23.93 -9.96 21.13
CA GLY A 85 24.89 -10.27 20.07
C GLY A 85 24.26 -10.53 18.72
N TYR A 86 23.15 -11.24 18.68
CA TYR A 86 22.46 -11.58 17.44
C TYR A 86 21.74 -10.36 16.82
N ASN A 87 21.20 -9.45 17.63
CA ASN A 87 20.60 -8.21 17.16
C ASN A 87 21.60 -7.35 16.35
N ASN A 88 22.88 -7.36 16.74
CA ASN A 88 23.95 -6.69 16.01
C ASN A 88 24.28 -7.32 14.65
N LYS A 89 23.79 -8.53 14.38
CA LYS A 89 23.94 -9.21 13.08
C LYS A 89 22.79 -8.94 12.11
N ILE A 90 21.77 -8.20 12.53
CA ILE A 90 20.71 -7.73 11.65
C ILE A 90 21.16 -6.42 11.01
N SER A 91 21.07 -6.32 9.71
CA SER A 91 21.47 -5.13 8.95
C SER A 91 20.28 -4.56 8.17
N PRO A 92 19.92 -3.28 8.34
CA PRO A 92 20.36 -2.35 9.39
C PRO A 92 20.07 -2.87 10.81
N TYR A 93 20.71 -2.29 11.84
CA TYR A 93 20.48 -2.71 13.23
C TYR A 93 19.00 -2.72 13.61
N TYR A 94 18.56 -3.82 14.22
CA TYR A 94 17.21 -3.99 14.69
C TYR A 94 17.20 -4.72 16.05
N MET A 95 16.35 -4.24 16.96
CA MET A 95 16.19 -4.81 18.28
C MET A 95 14.71 -5.09 18.56
N PRO A 96 14.28 -6.36 18.58
CA PRO A 96 12.93 -6.72 19.00
C PRO A 96 12.76 -6.46 20.50
N ARG A 97 11.51 -6.40 20.97
CA ARG A 97 11.18 -6.28 22.38
C ARG A 97 10.87 -7.65 22.95
N THR A 98 11.30 -7.91 24.20
CA THR A 98 11.13 -9.20 24.84
C THR A 98 10.34 -9.06 26.13
N SER A 99 9.55 -10.08 26.46
CA SER A 99 8.92 -10.28 27.77
C SER A 99 8.97 -11.76 28.12
N VAL A 100 9.06 -12.05 29.40
CA VAL A 100 8.96 -13.41 29.92
C VAL A 100 7.67 -13.50 30.70
N GLU A 101 6.82 -14.43 30.32
CA GLU A 101 5.52 -14.64 30.94
C GLU A 101 5.41 -16.05 31.48
N GLU A 102 4.57 -16.24 32.50
CA GLU A 102 4.27 -17.55 33.06
C GLU A 102 2.98 -18.11 32.48
N VAL A 103 3.05 -19.26 31.84
CA VAL A 103 1.92 -19.95 31.20
C VAL A 103 1.95 -21.41 31.64
N ASP A 104 0.84 -21.96 32.17
CA ASP A 104 0.74 -23.33 32.68
C ASP A 104 1.81 -23.66 33.70
N GLY A 105 2.26 -22.69 34.54
CA GLY A 105 3.32 -22.83 35.54
C GLY A 105 4.73 -22.95 34.95
N LYS A 106 4.92 -22.53 33.69
CA LYS A 106 6.21 -22.55 32.97
C LYS A 106 6.51 -21.20 32.32
N SER A 107 7.81 -20.88 32.25
CA SER A 107 8.27 -19.65 31.64
C SER A 107 8.21 -19.76 30.10
N VAL A 108 7.64 -18.75 29.45
CA VAL A 108 7.54 -18.59 27.99
C VAL A 108 8.18 -17.25 27.62
N LEU A 109 9.07 -17.25 26.63
CA LEU A 109 9.67 -16.01 26.10
C LEU A 109 8.86 -15.49 24.90
N ILE A 110 8.39 -14.28 25.03
CA ILE A 110 7.72 -13.57 23.94
C ILE A 110 8.68 -12.56 23.32
N ILE A 111 8.85 -12.63 22.02
CA ILE A 111 9.65 -11.70 21.23
C ILE A 111 8.69 -10.93 20.33
N TRP A 112 8.46 -9.66 20.65
CA TRP A 112 7.67 -8.79 19.80
C TRP A 112 8.57 -8.05 18.81
N CYS A 113 8.28 -8.24 17.53
CA CYS A 113 8.98 -7.67 16.39
C CYS A 113 8.07 -6.65 15.72
N PRO A 114 8.01 -5.38 16.15
CA PRO A 114 7.29 -4.35 15.44
C PRO A 114 7.88 -4.15 14.03
N ALA A 115 7.07 -3.64 13.10
CA ALA A 115 7.55 -3.25 11.79
C ALA A 115 8.78 -2.35 11.90
N GLY A 116 9.84 -2.73 11.23
CA GLY A 116 11.10 -1.99 11.28
C GLY A 116 11.04 -0.71 10.47
N ILE A 117 11.70 0.33 10.97
CA ILE A 117 11.67 1.65 10.31
C ILE A 117 12.71 1.82 9.20
N ASN A 118 13.74 1.02 9.16
CA ASN A 118 14.84 1.11 8.20
C ASN A 118 14.87 -0.11 7.26
N ARG A 119 13.68 -0.58 6.83
CA ARG A 119 13.55 -1.70 5.88
C ARG A 119 14.31 -1.40 4.57
N PRO A 120 14.85 -2.42 3.87
CA PRO A 120 14.79 -3.85 4.17
C PRO A 120 15.89 -4.31 5.14
N TYR A 121 15.53 -5.22 6.02
CA TYR A 121 16.46 -5.87 6.96
C TYR A 121 16.96 -7.19 6.40
N SER A 122 18.26 -7.43 6.54
CA SER A 122 18.89 -8.72 6.26
C SER A 122 19.44 -9.35 7.53
N VAL A 123 19.60 -10.66 7.52
CA VAL A 123 20.20 -11.42 8.61
C VAL A 123 21.03 -12.57 8.03
N PRO A 124 22.14 -12.97 8.68
CA PRO A 124 22.90 -14.15 8.26
C PRO A 124 22.04 -15.40 8.26
N GLU A 125 22.28 -16.32 7.31
CA GLU A 125 21.64 -17.63 7.27
C GLU A 125 21.76 -18.37 8.60
N ASN A 126 22.87 -18.19 9.29
CA ASN A 126 23.05 -18.69 10.65
C ASN A 126 23.66 -17.61 11.55
N VAL A 127 22.86 -17.05 12.44
CA VAL A 127 23.30 -16.01 13.40
C VAL A 127 24.30 -16.51 14.43
N THR A 128 24.40 -17.82 14.67
CA THR A 128 25.36 -18.41 15.60
C THR A 128 26.75 -18.59 14.99
N ALA A 129 26.89 -18.49 13.68
CA ALA A 129 28.16 -18.66 13.00
C ALA A 129 29.16 -17.56 13.40
N LYS A 130 30.43 -17.95 13.58
CA LYS A 130 31.54 -17.03 13.93
C LYS A 130 31.91 -16.11 12.77
N SER A 131 31.75 -16.58 11.52
CA SER A 131 31.96 -15.80 10.31
C SER A 131 30.68 -15.69 9.51
N ILE A 132 30.28 -14.48 9.13
CA ILE A 132 29.11 -14.24 8.30
C ILE A 132 29.54 -14.49 6.84
N THR A 133 28.90 -15.48 6.19
CA THR A 133 29.20 -15.84 4.80
C THR A 133 28.17 -15.32 3.83
N LYS A 134 26.88 -15.35 4.20
CA LYS A 134 25.76 -14.87 3.39
C LYS A 134 24.69 -14.27 4.29
N GLU A 135 24.11 -13.16 3.84
CA GLU A 135 22.96 -12.54 4.46
C GLU A 135 21.77 -12.63 3.51
N TYR A 136 20.58 -12.79 4.06
CA TYR A 136 19.35 -12.88 3.32
C TYR A 136 18.28 -11.96 3.90
N PHE A 137 17.44 -11.46 3.03
CA PHE A 137 16.21 -10.75 3.38
C PHE A 137 15.11 -11.79 3.56
N TYR A 138 14.46 -11.80 4.70
CA TYR A 138 13.35 -12.71 4.99
C TYR A 138 12.04 -11.92 5.03
N ILE A 139 10.97 -12.55 4.55
CA ILE A 139 9.59 -12.05 4.62
C ILE A 139 8.68 -13.16 5.15
N ARG A 140 7.49 -12.77 5.62
CA ARG A 140 6.43 -13.74 5.94
C ARG A 140 5.68 -14.12 4.67
N SER A 141 5.35 -15.41 4.58
CA SER A 141 4.43 -15.96 3.58
C SER A 141 3.55 -16.98 4.30
N GLY A 142 2.36 -16.56 4.70
CA GLY A 142 1.53 -17.33 5.62
C GLY A 142 2.25 -17.57 6.95
N THR A 143 2.37 -18.83 7.36
CA THR A 143 3.05 -19.24 8.61
C THR A 143 4.56 -19.39 8.48
N SER A 144 5.14 -19.17 7.29
CA SER A 144 6.56 -19.45 7.03
C SER A 144 7.36 -18.15 6.83
N SER A 145 8.61 -18.15 7.31
CA SER A 145 9.61 -17.14 6.99
C SER A 145 10.46 -17.60 5.80
N ILE A 146 10.34 -16.93 4.67
CA ILE A 146 11.00 -17.28 3.41
C ILE A 146 11.99 -16.20 2.97
N ILE A 147 12.98 -16.60 2.16
CA ILE A 147 13.95 -15.66 1.60
C ILE A 147 13.30 -14.90 0.44
N ALA A 148 13.32 -13.57 0.52
CA ALA A 148 12.90 -12.70 -0.59
C ALA A 148 13.94 -12.76 -1.71
N LYS A 149 13.50 -13.09 -2.95
CA LYS A 149 14.32 -13.20 -4.15
C LYS A 149 13.59 -12.60 -5.36
N GLY A 150 14.38 -12.13 -6.36
CA GLY A 150 13.85 -11.58 -7.60
C GLY A 150 12.87 -10.44 -7.35
N GLU A 151 11.72 -10.47 -8.02
CA GLU A 151 10.68 -9.45 -7.93
C GLU A 151 10.23 -9.17 -6.49
N VAL A 152 10.11 -10.21 -5.65
CA VAL A 152 9.73 -10.07 -4.24
C VAL A 152 10.76 -9.27 -3.44
N LEU A 153 12.07 -9.42 -3.75
CA LEU A 153 13.12 -8.62 -3.11
C LEU A 153 13.08 -7.17 -3.60
N ASP A 154 12.84 -6.96 -4.88
CA ASP A 154 12.74 -5.62 -5.44
C ASP A 154 11.52 -4.90 -4.89
N GLU A 155 10.43 -5.61 -4.74
CA GLU A 155 9.22 -5.13 -4.10
C GLU A 155 9.43 -4.80 -2.60
N LEU A 156 10.15 -5.65 -1.86
CA LEU A 156 10.53 -5.35 -0.47
C LEU A 156 11.40 -4.09 -0.38
N ARG A 157 12.30 -3.87 -1.32
CA ARG A 157 13.12 -2.64 -1.40
C ARG A 157 12.28 -1.41 -1.70
N GLU A 158 11.27 -1.54 -2.54
CA GLU A 158 10.34 -0.46 -2.83
C GLU A 158 9.45 -0.10 -1.65
N LEU A 159 8.94 -1.10 -0.92
CA LEU A 159 8.23 -0.90 0.35
C LEU A 159 9.11 -0.21 1.41
N ALA A 160 10.40 -0.49 1.36
CA ALA A 160 11.38 0.14 2.23
C ALA A 160 11.65 1.61 1.89
N SER A 161 11.47 2.01 0.64
CA SER A 161 11.44 3.42 0.30
C SER A 161 10.08 3.97 0.73
N ARG A 162 9.98 4.38 1.99
CA ARG A 162 8.77 4.89 2.68
C ARG A 162 8.11 6.11 2.04
N ILE A 163 8.64 6.56 0.93
CA ILE A 163 8.12 7.72 0.24
C ILE A 163 7.18 7.19 -0.85
N PRO A 164 5.87 7.43 -0.74
CA PRO A 164 4.92 7.15 -1.80
C PRO A 164 5.42 7.67 -3.15
N PHE A 165 4.97 7.06 -4.25
CA PHE A 165 5.47 7.42 -5.58
C PHE A 165 5.26 8.90 -5.91
N ASP A 166 4.12 9.44 -5.55
CA ASP A 166 3.73 10.84 -5.74
C ASP A 166 4.57 11.82 -4.92
N GLU A 167 5.07 11.41 -3.76
CA GLU A 167 5.95 12.22 -2.89
C GLU A 167 7.44 12.15 -3.26
N ARG A 168 7.84 11.23 -4.14
CA ARG A 168 9.24 11.11 -4.55
C ARG A 168 9.71 12.30 -5.36
N GLY A 169 10.92 12.78 -5.06
CA GLY A 169 11.59 13.78 -5.87
C GLY A 169 11.95 13.25 -7.25
N ASN A 170 11.74 14.08 -8.27
CA ASN A 170 12.04 13.73 -9.64
C ASN A 170 12.99 14.76 -10.25
N PRO A 171 14.24 14.40 -10.61
CA PRO A 171 15.23 15.34 -11.12
C PRO A 171 14.89 15.85 -12.54
N ASP A 172 13.99 15.17 -13.24
CA ASP A 172 13.61 15.54 -14.62
C ASP A 172 12.53 16.62 -14.65
N ILE A 173 11.80 16.82 -13.53
CA ILE A 173 10.75 17.84 -13.42
C ILE A 173 11.40 19.19 -13.09
N LYS A 174 11.14 20.19 -13.94
CA LYS A 174 11.60 21.57 -13.76
C LYS A 174 10.44 22.49 -13.39
N VAL A 175 10.75 23.65 -12.82
CA VAL A 175 9.73 24.65 -12.47
C VAL A 175 8.96 25.11 -13.71
N GLU A 176 9.63 25.17 -14.86
CA GLU A 176 9.04 25.56 -16.15
C GLU A 176 8.00 24.56 -16.67
N ASP A 177 8.02 23.32 -16.16
CA ASP A 177 7.02 22.29 -16.51
C ASP A 177 5.70 22.49 -15.75
N ILE A 178 5.70 23.33 -14.72
CA ILE A 178 4.53 23.60 -13.88
C ILE A 178 3.70 24.74 -14.47
N SER A 179 2.47 24.45 -14.85
CA SER A 179 1.53 25.42 -15.38
C SER A 179 0.95 26.29 -14.26
N THR A 180 1.25 27.59 -14.34
CA THR A 180 0.68 28.58 -13.41
C THR A 180 -0.86 28.62 -13.48
N LEU A 181 -1.43 28.31 -14.66
CA LEU A 181 -2.87 28.27 -14.84
C LEU A 181 -3.50 27.13 -14.04
N LEU A 182 -2.96 25.90 -14.17
CA LEU A 182 -3.44 24.72 -13.44
C LEU A 182 -3.28 24.91 -11.93
N LEU A 183 -2.16 25.48 -11.51
CA LEU A 183 -1.90 25.80 -10.11
C LEU A 183 -2.94 26.79 -9.56
N ARG A 184 -3.25 27.85 -10.34
CA ARG A 184 -4.27 28.84 -9.97
C ARG A 184 -5.65 28.19 -9.86
N GLU A 185 -6.06 27.40 -10.85
CA GLU A 185 -7.36 26.69 -10.84
C GLU A 185 -7.50 25.84 -9.58
N TYR A 186 -6.46 25.10 -9.22
CA TYR A 186 -6.43 24.30 -8.01
C TYR A 186 -6.55 25.16 -6.75
N LEU A 187 -5.71 26.20 -6.62
CA LEU A 187 -5.71 27.09 -5.44
C LEU A 187 -7.06 27.79 -5.25
N VAL A 188 -7.74 28.17 -6.34
CA VAL A 188 -9.10 28.72 -6.28
C VAL A 188 -10.09 27.66 -5.81
N LYS A 189 -10.02 26.43 -6.37
CA LYS A 189 -10.93 25.33 -6.04
C LYS A 189 -10.85 24.94 -4.56
N VAL A 190 -9.65 24.95 -3.97
CA VAL A 190 -9.44 24.64 -2.55
C VAL A 190 -9.57 25.85 -1.63
N GLY A 191 -9.85 27.03 -2.16
CA GLY A 191 -10.01 28.28 -1.36
C GLY A 191 -8.72 28.76 -0.70
N SER A 192 -7.55 28.45 -1.26
CA SER A 192 -6.25 28.81 -0.70
C SER A 192 -5.94 30.30 -0.87
N LYS A 193 -5.39 30.94 0.17
CA LYS A 193 -4.92 32.33 0.12
C LYS A 193 -3.70 32.50 -0.81
N LEU A 194 -2.98 31.44 -1.11
CA LEU A 194 -1.82 31.46 -2.00
C LEU A 194 -2.18 31.94 -3.43
N VAL A 195 -3.44 31.84 -3.84
CA VAL A 195 -3.90 32.37 -5.13
C VAL A 195 -3.58 33.85 -5.30
N ASN A 196 -3.62 34.64 -4.22
CA ASN A 196 -3.31 36.08 -4.25
C ASN A 196 -1.81 36.37 -4.37
N GLU A 197 -0.98 35.39 -3.99
CA GLU A 197 0.48 35.50 -4.03
C GLU A 197 1.09 35.06 -5.35
N LEU A 198 0.33 34.33 -6.16
CA LEU A 198 0.80 33.66 -7.38
C LEU A 198 1.43 34.60 -8.41
N TYR A 199 1.01 35.88 -8.42
CA TYR A 199 1.52 36.89 -9.34
C TYR A 199 2.48 37.90 -8.70
N THR A 200 2.67 37.82 -7.39
CA THR A 200 3.50 38.74 -6.62
C THR A 200 4.79 38.10 -6.10
N LYS A 201 4.81 36.76 -6.01
CA LYS A 201 5.97 35.97 -5.57
C LYS A 201 6.50 35.07 -6.68
N PRO A 202 7.80 34.70 -6.63
CA PRO A 202 8.35 33.68 -7.52
C PRO A 202 7.58 32.36 -7.39
N LEU A 203 7.40 31.64 -8.51
CA LEU A 203 6.67 30.37 -8.53
C LEU A 203 7.27 29.34 -7.57
N GLU A 204 8.61 29.29 -7.49
CA GLU A 204 9.34 28.43 -6.56
C GLU A 204 8.90 28.62 -5.10
N SER A 205 8.64 29.87 -4.71
CA SER A 205 8.18 30.19 -3.35
C SER A 205 6.77 29.65 -3.07
N ILE A 206 5.91 29.65 -4.08
CA ILE A 206 4.55 29.08 -3.97
C ILE A 206 4.64 27.56 -3.87
N LEU A 207 5.43 26.92 -4.74
CA LEU A 207 5.64 25.47 -4.74
C LEU A 207 6.27 24.99 -3.42
N GLU A 208 7.15 25.79 -2.81
CA GLU A 208 7.71 25.52 -1.49
C GLU A 208 6.65 25.57 -0.39
N GLN A 209 5.78 26.58 -0.40
CA GLN A 209 4.69 26.72 0.56
C GLN A 209 3.64 25.61 0.43
N MET A 210 3.53 25.01 -0.76
CA MET A 210 2.68 23.86 -1.03
C MET A 210 3.36 22.52 -0.71
N ASP A 211 4.59 22.54 -0.16
CA ASP A 211 5.40 21.34 0.13
C ASP A 211 5.63 20.45 -1.09
N LEU A 212 5.80 21.04 -2.27
CA LEU A 212 6.02 20.31 -3.52
C LEU A 212 7.51 20.04 -3.81
N TYR A 213 8.41 20.45 -2.91
CA TYR A 213 9.83 20.16 -2.98
C TYR A 213 10.26 19.11 -1.97
N VAL A 214 11.30 18.36 -2.34
CA VAL A 214 12.00 17.42 -1.47
C VAL A 214 13.52 17.57 -1.65
N GLY A 215 14.27 17.24 -0.61
CA GLY A 215 15.73 17.31 -0.59
C GLY A 215 16.28 18.62 0.02
N PRO A 216 17.61 18.66 0.26
CA PRO A 216 18.28 19.84 0.80
C PRO A 216 18.26 20.98 -0.22
N LYS A 217 18.44 22.22 0.27
CA LYS A 217 18.38 23.43 -0.58
C LYS A 217 19.32 23.38 -1.78
N GLU A 218 20.46 22.72 -1.62
CA GLU A 218 21.51 22.59 -2.66
C GLU A 218 21.13 21.57 -3.75
N ASN A 219 20.18 20.67 -3.46
CA ASN A 219 19.72 19.64 -4.40
C ASN A 219 18.23 19.36 -4.21
N ARG A 220 17.42 20.40 -4.42
CA ARG A 220 15.96 20.31 -4.33
C ARG A 220 15.38 19.74 -5.61
N MET A 221 14.43 18.83 -5.46
CA MET A 221 13.70 18.23 -6.58
C MET A 221 12.21 18.46 -6.35
N LEU A 222 11.47 18.69 -7.41
CA LEU A 222 10.01 18.68 -7.37
C LEU A 222 9.53 17.23 -7.16
N ARG A 223 8.50 17.08 -6.35
CA ARG A 223 7.82 15.78 -6.15
C ARG A 223 7.05 15.39 -7.41
N ASN A 224 6.87 14.08 -7.63
CA ASN A 224 6.09 13.58 -8.78
C ASN A 224 4.67 14.17 -8.82
N VAL A 225 4.02 14.35 -7.68
CA VAL A 225 2.68 14.95 -7.58
C VAL A 225 2.62 16.33 -8.23
N ALA A 226 3.70 17.12 -8.17
CA ALA A 226 3.74 18.44 -8.80
C ALA A 226 3.52 18.35 -10.32
N ALA A 227 4.18 17.40 -10.99
CA ALA A 227 3.96 17.19 -12.42
C ALA A 227 2.63 16.48 -12.71
N MET A 228 2.19 15.56 -11.86
CA MET A 228 0.91 14.87 -12.02
C MET A 228 -0.27 15.85 -12.00
N MET A 229 -0.24 16.82 -11.10
CA MET A 229 -1.34 17.75 -10.87
C MET A 229 -1.23 19.04 -11.70
N PHE A 230 -0.01 19.52 -11.93
CA PHE A 230 0.22 20.88 -12.43
C PHE A 230 1.01 20.95 -13.75
N CYS A 231 1.36 19.83 -14.38
CA CYS A 231 1.90 19.82 -15.73
C CYS A 231 0.76 19.60 -16.75
N GLU A 232 0.80 20.33 -17.87
CA GLU A 232 -0.19 20.17 -18.95
C GLU A 232 -0.02 18.82 -19.69
N ASN A 233 1.18 18.26 -19.67
CA ASN A 233 1.48 16.96 -20.26
C ASN A 233 2.30 16.08 -19.31
N PRO A 234 1.70 15.49 -18.28
CA PRO A 234 2.39 14.58 -17.37
C PRO A 234 2.99 13.35 -18.05
N SER A 235 2.48 12.96 -19.24
CA SER A 235 3.04 11.84 -20.01
C SER A 235 4.49 12.07 -20.47
N LYS A 236 5.02 13.29 -20.34
CA LYS A 236 6.44 13.58 -20.50
C LYS A 236 7.29 12.80 -19.50
N PHE A 237 6.79 12.71 -18.27
CA PHE A 237 7.46 12.06 -17.13
C PHE A 237 6.91 10.66 -16.88
N PHE A 238 5.59 10.50 -16.92
CA PHE A 238 4.86 9.27 -16.61
C PHE A 238 4.14 8.81 -17.87
N LYS A 239 4.71 7.87 -18.58
CA LYS A 239 4.23 7.47 -19.91
C LYS A 239 2.77 7.05 -19.90
N ARG A 240 2.05 7.50 -20.95
CA ARG A 240 0.62 7.22 -21.17
C ARG A 240 -0.27 7.57 -19.97
N THR A 241 0.03 8.67 -19.28
CA THR A 241 -0.89 9.28 -18.31
C THR A 241 -2.09 9.83 -19.07
N GLN A 242 -3.07 8.96 -19.33
CA GLN A 242 -4.24 9.22 -20.16
C GLN A 242 -5.33 8.20 -19.88
N VAL A 243 -6.54 8.52 -20.29
CA VAL A 243 -7.69 7.61 -20.35
C VAL A 243 -8.02 7.31 -21.81
N GLU A 244 -8.16 6.04 -22.13
CA GLU A 244 -8.60 5.54 -23.43
C GLU A 244 -10.00 4.95 -23.29
N ILE A 245 -10.90 5.28 -24.22
CA ILE A 245 -12.30 4.84 -24.15
C ILE A 245 -12.59 4.01 -25.39
N VAL A 246 -13.17 2.83 -25.19
CA VAL A 246 -13.57 1.92 -26.25
C VAL A 246 -15.04 1.53 -26.05
N TYR A 247 -15.82 1.60 -27.11
CA TYR A 247 -17.23 1.26 -27.11
C TYR A 247 -17.51 0.06 -28.02
N PHE A 248 -18.15 -0.99 -27.46
CA PHE A 248 -18.61 -2.16 -28.19
C PHE A 248 -20.15 -2.19 -28.19
N PRO A 249 -20.83 -1.72 -29.25
CA PRO A 249 -22.29 -1.61 -29.30
C PRO A 249 -23.03 -2.94 -29.11
N GLU A 250 -22.43 -4.03 -29.56
CA GLU A 250 -23.00 -5.38 -29.49
C GLU A 250 -22.35 -6.22 -28.38
N GLY A 251 -21.39 -5.65 -27.66
CA GLY A 251 -20.56 -6.35 -26.67
C GLY A 251 -19.35 -7.06 -27.30
N ARG A 252 -18.22 -6.98 -26.61
CA ARG A 252 -16.93 -7.53 -27.07
C ARG A 252 -16.98 -9.03 -27.37
N LEU A 253 -17.76 -9.79 -26.59
CA LEU A 253 -17.89 -11.24 -26.78
C LEU A 253 -18.76 -11.61 -27.97
N ASN A 254 -19.77 -10.78 -28.32
CA ASN A 254 -20.68 -11.05 -29.42
C ASN A 254 -20.09 -10.62 -30.77
N ASN A 255 -19.50 -9.43 -30.82
CA ASN A 255 -18.89 -8.91 -32.04
C ASN A 255 -17.64 -8.08 -31.72
N PRO A 256 -16.46 -8.73 -31.55
CA PRO A 256 -15.22 -8.05 -31.19
C PRO A 256 -14.70 -7.08 -32.26
N ASN A 257 -15.15 -7.21 -33.50
CA ASN A 257 -14.72 -6.36 -34.63
C ASN A 257 -15.57 -5.09 -34.77
N ASN A 258 -16.73 -5.01 -34.12
CA ASN A 258 -17.57 -3.83 -34.10
C ASN A 258 -17.25 -2.99 -32.86
N LEU A 259 -16.18 -2.21 -32.97
CA LEU A 259 -15.75 -1.31 -31.91
C LEU A 259 -15.57 0.11 -32.42
N TYR A 260 -15.79 1.07 -31.56
CA TYR A 260 -15.51 2.48 -31.77
C TYR A 260 -14.53 2.98 -30.74
N GLU A 261 -13.43 3.57 -31.18
CA GLU A 261 -12.49 4.22 -30.29
C GLU A 261 -12.99 5.63 -29.98
N GLY A 262 -13.13 5.92 -28.69
CA GLY A 262 -13.41 7.25 -28.18
C GLY A 262 -12.17 8.14 -28.20
N PRO A 263 -12.29 9.38 -27.71
CA PRO A 263 -11.14 10.26 -27.60
C PRO A 263 -10.14 9.74 -26.56
N VAL A 264 -8.85 9.90 -26.86
CA VAL A 264 -7.79 9.73 -25.86
C VAL A 264 -7.75 11.00 -25.01
N ILE A 265 -8.10 10.88 -23.72
CA ILE A 265 -8.18 12.01 -22.80
C ILE A 265 -6.84 12.18 -22.09
N LYS A 266 -6.22 13.36 -22.31
CA LYS A 266 -4.91 13.74 -21.78
C LYS A 266 -4.99 15.05 -21.00
N GLY A 267 -3.97 15.32 -20.19
CA GLY A 267 -3.84 16.52 -19.38
C GLY A 267 -3.28 16.21 -17.99
N SER A 268 -3.35 17.15 -17.07
CA SER A 268 -3.11 16.89 -15.65
C SER A 268 -4.13 15.87 -15.10
N ILE A 269 -3.84 15.24 -13.98
CA ILE A 269 -4.74 14.23 -13.39
C ILE A 269 -6.15 14.81 -13.19
N THR A 270 -6.24 16.03 -12.67
CA THR A 270 -7.54 16.72 -12.49
C THR A 270 -8.26 16.94 -13.80
N GLN A 271 -7.55 17.39 -14.84
CA GLN A 271 -8.14 17.60 -16.16
C GLN A 271 -8.59 16.27 -16.81
N ILE A 272 -7.84 15.19 -16.60
CA ILE A 272 -8.22 13.85 -17.09
C ILE A 272 -9.51 13.42 -16.41
N ILE A 273 -9.62 13.56 -15.08
CA ILE A 273 -10.84 13.23 -14.35
C ILE A 273 -12.03 14.03 -14.89
N ASP A 274 -11.92 15.35 -14.87
CA ASP A 274 -13.03 16.24 -15.26
C ASP A 274 -13.50 15.97 -16.71
N ARG A 275 -12.57 15.85 -17.66
CA ARG A 275 -12.89 15.58 -19.07
C ARG A 275 -13.46 14.19 -19.30
N THR A 276 -12.97 13.19 -18.56
CA THR A 276 -13.50 11.81 -18.62
C THR A 276 -14.93 11.78 -18.13
N LEU A 277 -15.19 12.40 -16.97
CA LEU A 277 -16.54 12.48 -16.40
C LEU A 277 -17.49 13.25 -17.31
N GLU A 278 -17.05 14.37 -17.90
CA GLU A 278 -17.84 15.12 -18.85
C GLU A 278 -18.20 14.26 -20.09
N TYR A 279 -17.22 13.53 -20.63
CA TYR A 279 -17.44 12.63 -21.76
C TYR A 279 -18.43 11.51 -21.42
N LEU A 280 -18.20 10.80 -20.31
CA LEU A 280 -19.08 9.71 -19.89
C LEU A 280 -20.49 10.21 -19.58
N ASN A 281 -20.62 11.36 -18.95
CA ASN A 281 -21.92 11.96 -18.65
C ASN A 281 -22.71 12.29 -19.92
N ARG A 282 -22.06 12.82 -20.94
CA ARG A 282 -22.70 13.12 -22.24
C ARG A 282 -23.08 11.87 -23.01
N MET A 283 -22.25 10.82 -22.95
CA MET A 283 -22.43 9.62 -23.78
C MET A 283 -23.34 8.57 -23.14
N LEU A 284 -23.35 8.47 -21.82
CA LEU A 284 -23.94 7.33 -21.12
C LEU A 284 -25.11 7.67 -20.20
N VAL A 285 -25.17 8.89 -19.68
CA VAL A 285 -26.17 9.24 -18.71
C VAL A 285 -27.48 9.58 -19.40
N MET A 286 -28.37 8.60 -19.53
CA MET A 286 -29.76 8.82 -19.96
C MET A 286 -30.62 9.14 -18.74
N GLN A 287 -31.27 10.28 -18.79
CA GLN A 287 -32.26 10.66 -17.78
C GLN A 287 -33.63 10.14 -18.17
N THR A 288 -34.19 9.25 -17.36
CA THR A 288 -35.58 8.82 -17.48
C THR A 288 -36.42 9.53 -16.42
N ILE A 289 -37.47 10.20 -16.87
CA ILE A 289 -38.40 10.87 -15.96
C ILE A 289 -39.67 10.02 -15.88
N ILE A 290 -39.94 9.48 -14.68
CA ILE A 290 -41.15 8.74 -14.39
C ILE A 290 -42.08 9.63 -13.55
N LYS A 291 -43.33 9.79 -13.99
CA LYS A 291 -44.35 10.46 -13.21
C LYS A 291 -45.27 9.39 -12.62
N PRO A 292 -45.06 9.02 -11.32
CA PRO A 292 -45.95 8.05 -10.67
C PRO A 292 -47.40 8.54 -10.70
N LYS A 293 -48.33 7.62 -10.88
CA LYS A 293 -49.76 7.95 -10.91
C LYS A 293 -50.28 8.59 -9.62
N ASP A 294 -49.63 8.26 -8.50
CA ASP A 294 -50.01 8.65 -7.15
C ASP A 294 -49.16 9.75 -6.53
N SER A 295 -48.34 10.45 -7.34
CA SER A 295 -47.49 11.54 -6.85
C SER A 295 -47.52 12.74 -7.77
N SER A 296 -47.61 13.92 -7.16
CA SER A 296 -47.48 15.21 -7.90
C SER A 296 -46.04 15.51 -8.32
N ARG A 297 -45.05 14.76 -7.82
CA ARG A 297 -43.62 14.94 -8.13
C ARG A 297 -43.15 13.86 -9.08
N SER A 298 -42.48 14.29 -10.17
CA SER A 298 -41.77 13.39 -11.08
C SER A 298 -40.47 12.90 -10.41
N GLN A 299 -40.20 11.62 -10.59
CA GLN A 299 -38.93 11.02 -10.18
C GLN A 299 -37.98 10.96 -11.38
N LYS A 300 -36.72 11.35 -11.15
CA LYS A 300 -35.67 11.31 -12.17
C LYS A 300 -34.77 10.13 -11.86
N PHE A 301 -34.56 9.28 -12.83
CA PHE A 301 -33.66 8.16 -12.79
C PHE A 301 -32.54 8.37 -13.79
N PHE A 302 -31.32 8.09 -13.40
CA PHE A 302 -30.15 8.10 -14.27
C PHE A 302 -29.68 6.67 -14.49
N SER A 303 -29.26 6.34 -15.72
CA SER A 303 -28.71 5.01 -16.05
C SER A 303 -27.47 4.68 -15.22
N TYR A 304 -26.64 5.70 -14.95
CA TYR A 304 -25.46 5.60 -14.07
C TYR A 304 -25.47 6.77 -13.07
N PRO A 305 -25.37 6.52 -11.76
CA PRO A 305 -25.18 7.58 -10.76
C PRO A 305 -23.86 8.33 -11.04
N TYR A 306 -23.91 9.66 -11.07
CA TYR A 306 -22.72 10.47 -11.30
C TYR A 306 -21.61 10.19 -10.28
N GLN A 307 -21.98 10.06 -8.99
CA GLN A 307 -21.04 9.76 -7.91
C GLN A 307 -20.29 8.43 -8.11
N ALA A 308 -20.98 7.40 -8.61
CA ALA A 308 -20.33 6.12 -8.88
C ALA A 308 -19.31 6.22 -10.03
N LEU A 309 -19.62 7.00 -11.07
CA LEU A 309 -18.68 7.27 -12.16
C LEU A 309 -17.47 8.09 -11.66
N GLU A 310 -17.73 9.14 -10.89
CA GLU A 310 -16.70 10.02 -10.33
C GLU A 310 -15.73 9.23 -9.46
N GLU A 311 -16.24 8.44 -8.53
CA GLU A 311 -15.42 7.62 -7.65
C GLU A 311 -14.62 6.57 -8.44
N SER A 312 -15.26 5.88 -9.39
CA SER A 312 -14.59 4.84 -10.17
C SER A 312 -13.47 5.40 -11.07
N VAL A 313 -13.71 6.53 -11.73
CA VAL A 313 -12.70 7.21 -12.56
C VAL A 313 -11.56 7.74 -11.70
N THR A 314 -11.89 8.40 -10.59
CA THR A 314 -10.89 8.92 -9.64
C THR A 314 -10.03 7.79 -9.08
N ASN A 315 -10.65 6.72 -8.60
CA ASN A 315 -9.95 5.56 -8.05
C ASN A 315 -9.05 4.89 -9.10
N SER A 316 -9.48 4.80 -10.35
CA SER A 316 -8.67 4.19 -11.40
C SER A 316 -7.38 4.96 -11.70
N LEU A 317 -7.40 6.28 -11.59
CA LEU A 317 -6.23 7.15 -11.75
C LEU A 317 -5.40 7.21 -10.46
N TYR A 318 -6.04 7.20 -9.29
CA TYR A 318 -5.37 7.20 -8.00
C TYR A 318 -4.56 5.93 -7.75
N HIS A 319 -5.11 4.77 -8.10
CA HIS A 319 -4.49 3.45 -7.90
C HIS A 319 -3.66 2.96 -9.11
N ARG A 320 -3.56 3.77 -10.17
CA ARG A 320 -2.72 3.42 -11.31
C ARG A 320 -1.25 3.40 -10.92
N ASP A 321 -0.51 2.37 -11.34
CA ASP A 321 0.95 2.39 -11.25
C ASP A 321 1.53 3.28 -12.36
N TYR A 322 2.05 4.45 -12.00
CA TYR A 322 2.61 5.41 -12.93
C TYR A 322 4.02 5.06 -13.44
N ARG A 323 4.60 3.97 -12.97
CA ARG A 323 5.85 3.40 -13.51
C ARG A 323 5.59 2.57 -14.76
N GLU A 324 4.38 2.03 -14.86
CA GLU A 324 3.93 1.23 -15.98
C GLU A 324 3.39 2.11 -17.13
N TRP A 325 3.48 1.56 -18.36
CA TRP A 325 3.07 2.30 -19.56
C TRP A 325 1.63 2.07 -19.96
N GLU A 326 0.91 1.23 -19.26
CA GLU A 326 -0.49 0.95 -19.58
C GLU A 326 -1.39 2.10 -19.12
N PRO A 327 -2.26 2.64 -19.99
CA PRO A 327 -3.21 3.70 -19.65
C PRO A 327 -4.36 3.13 -18.81
N VAL A 328 -5.19 4.04 -18.28
CA VAL A 328 -6.53 3.65 -17.83
C VAL A 328 -7.40 3.42 -19.08
N VAL A 329 -8.05 2.27 -19.15
CA VAL A 329 -8.95 1.91 -20.25
C VAL A 329 -10.38 1.79 -19.74
N ILE A 330 -11.29 2.50 -20.38
CA ILE A 330 -12.73 2.44 -20.10
C ILE A 330 -13.41 1.73 -21.28
N THR A 331 -13.95 0.55 -21.02
CA THR A 331 -14.70 -0.23 -21.99
C THR A 331 -16.20 -0.08 -21.71
N ILE A 332 -16.96 0.32 -22.72
CA ILE A 332 -18.39 0.51 -22.66
C ILE A 332 -19.07 -0.57 -23.49
N GLU A 333 -19.95 -1.33 -22.87
CA GLU A 333 -20.71 -2.42 -23.48
C GLU A 333 -22.20 -2.29 -23.15
N PRO A 334 -23.12 -2.98 -23.85
CA PRO A 334 -24.55 -2.93 -23.55
C PRO A 334 -24.89 -3.33 -22.12
N GLN A 335 -24.08 -4.17 -21.49
CA GLN A 335 -24.30 -4.69 -20.13
C GLN A 335 -23.70 -3.77 -19.05
N GLY A 336 -22.79 -2.87 -19.39
CA GLY A 336 -22.15 -2.02 -18.40
C GLY A 336 -20.86 -1.37 -18.85
N ILE A 337 -20.16 -0.80 -17.87
CA ILE A 337 -18.88 -0.10 -18.05
C ILE A 337 -17.82 -0.86 -17.25
N THR A 338 -16.69 -1.12 -17.89
CA THR A 338 -15.50 -1.66 -17.23
C THR A 338 -14.39 -0.61 -17.23
N ILE A 339 -13.86 -0.28 -16.08
CA ILE A 339 -12.71 0.62 -15.94
C ILE A 339 -11.52 -0.21 -15.47
N GLN A 340 -10.44 -0.19 -16.23
CA GLN A 340 -9.23 -0.97 -15.98
C GLN A 340 -8.03 -0.04 -15.86
N ASN A 341 -7.21 -0.28 -14.84
CA ASN A 341 -5.90 0.35 -14.66
C ASN A 341 -4.86 -0.73 -14.31
N VAL A 342 -3.60 -0.44 -14.57
CA VAL A 342 -2.48 -1.26 -14.07
C VAL A 342 -2.12 -0.79 -12.67
N GLY A 343 -1.86 -1.72 -11.81
CA GLY A 343 -1.74 -1.58 -10.37
C GLY A 343 -2.81 -2.43 -9.70
N GLY A 344 -2.42 -3.21 -8.70
CA GLY A 344 -3.35 -4.00 -7.90
C GLY A 344 -3.97 -3.17 -6.78
N PRO A 345 -4.98 -3.69 -6.09
CA PRO A 345 -5.42 -3.12 -4.83
C PRO A 345 -4.27 -3.17 -3.83
N ASP A 346 -4.38 -2.34 -2.78
CA ASP A 346 -3.44 -2.40 -1.66
C ASP A 346 -3.33 -3.84 -1.13
N ARG A 347 -2.12 -4.26 -0.73
CA ARG A 347 -1.82 -5.63 -0.30
C ARG A 347 -2.54 -6.04 0.97
N SER A 348 -2.99 -5.08 1.78
CA SER A 348 -3.85 -5.34 2.94
C SER A 348 -5.23 -5.87 2.55
N ILE A 349 -5.62 -5.70 1.27
CA ILE A 349 -6.91 -6.13 0.73
C ILE A 349 -6.76 -7.54 0.14
N SER A 350 -7.34 -8.53 0.81
CA SER A 350 -7.36 -9.90 0.28
C SER A 350 -8.40 -10.07 -0.85
N ALA A 351 -8.18 -11.08 -1.71
CA ALA A 351 -9.18 -11.43 -2.73
C ALA A 351 -10.56 -11.77 -2.12
N ALA A 352 -10.58 -12.27 -0.87
CA ALA A 352 -11.81 -12.54 -0.14
C ALA A 352 -12.54 -11.26 0.26
N ASP A 353 -11.80 -10.20 0.64
CA ASP A 353 -12.38 -8.90 1.01
C ASP A 353 -12.99 -8.22 -0.21
N ILE A 354 -12.28 -8.29 -1.36
CA ILE A 354 -12.81 -7.78 -2.64
C ILE A 354 -14.12 -8.51 -3.02
N SER A 355 -14.15 -9.83 -2.86
CA SER A 355 -15.34 -10.62 -3.22
C SER A 355 -16.53 -10.39 -2.29
N ARG A 356 -16.29 -9.97 -1.04
CA ARG A 356 -17.33 -9.65 -0.07
C ARG A 356 -17.86 -8.23 -0.20
N CYS A 357 -17.24 -7.38 -1.04
CA CYS A 357 -17.52 -5.95 -1.11
C CYS A 357 -17.45 -5.26 0.26
N GLU A 358 -16.62 -5.75 1.16
CA GLU A 358 -16.38 -5.11 2.44
C GLU A 358 -15.53 -3.87 2.20
N VAL A 359 -16.05 -2.71 2.59
CA VAL A 359 -15.33 -1.43 2.50
C VAL A 359 -14.23 -1.44 3.56
N LEU A 360 -13.03 -1.80 3.16
CA LEU A 360 -11.86 -1.46 3.95
C LEU A 360 -11.62 0.03 3.78
N VAL A 361 -11.80 0.77 4.86
CA VAL A 361 -11.43 2.19 4.91
C VAL A 361 -9.91 2.24 4.82
N LEU A 362 -9.39 2.27 3.60
CA LEU A 362 -8.04 2.76 3.37
C LEU A 362 -8.04 4.20 3.83
N SER A 363 -7.12 4.55 4.71
CA SER A 363 -6.95 5.92 5.18
C SER A 363 -6.90 6.85 3.96
N LEU A 364 -8.02 7.51 3.69
CA LEU A 364 -8.08 8.60 2.74
C LEU A 364 -7.22 9.71 3.34
N ILE A 365 -6.00 9.82 2.88
CA ILE A 365 -5.27 11.07 3.04
C ILE A 365 -6.08 12.07 2.24
N HIS A 366 -6.73 12.98 2.98
CA HIS A 366 -7.48 14.07 2.38
C HIS A 366 -6.55 14.91 1.50
N ILE A 367 -6.78 14.87 0.20
CA ILE A 367 -6.25 15.86 -0.73
C ILE A 367 -7.14 17.10 -0.63
#